data_a5dbdfa10e5c957945ed19c0c081abdf
#
_entry.id   a5dbdfa10e5c957945ed19c0c081abdf
#
_cell.length_a   1.000
_cell.length_b   1.000
_cell.length_c   1.000
_cell.angle_alpha   90.00
_cell.angle_beta   90.00
_cell.angle_gamma   90.00
#
_symmetry.space_group_name_H-M   'P 1'
#
loop_
_entity.id
_entity.type
_entity.pdbx_description
1 polymer ?
#
loop_
_entity_poly.entity_id
_entity_poly.type
_entity_poly.pdbx_seq_one_letter_code
_entity_poly.pdbx_strand_id
1 'polypeptide(L)'
;MKKISIGIALLLAAFSGGRAGALETYYDAGTDALPLQYAGGTARATGMGSAVVAVPQGSGSLLWNPAGLARMECTEIGLHHYSGLSGIAQETAIFGVPLGPVKDDCKGGALGGLAASLNYVDYGTFNGRDITGLPTGNYHARDYSASLGWGIEMLPGLSGGIALKGNQSKLLDKDYYAYAADLGVLLAVSKSLDLGITYSNINLNSNIGGLAAGWRLGAAWTLDRHLVLALSGELQNNSMNRLQFGTEYLIGNVDGKENILALRAGYQVNYPDPQLGGLNGLTLGLGYTFGRAMALDYSMVPVGDLGTTHRFSLTFKFDCPTKDEPVAAAPAQRVVGPAENAPIRVPYVAPKPAPKPAPVVLKAILLEDSHFDFDKSELRPEGQAALEENLQLLKDNPKAHVRVAGYTSMMGTAEYNQALSERRAEAVEAYLVSEGIAPGRISTIGYGATDPATYEAKPGTYNTAAAKSNMRVLFTVTVK
;
A
#
# COMPACT_ATOMS: atom_id res chain seq x y z
N MET A 1 39.04 -1.31 10.50
CA MET A 1 38.69 0.09 10.80
C MET A 1 39.06 1.07 9.69
N LYS A 2 40.25 1.05 9.07
CA LYS A 2 40.62 2.00 7.99
C LYS A 2 39.79 1.92 6.70
N LYS A 3 39.23 0.75 6.34
CA LYS A 3 38.36 0.58 5.15
C LYS A 3 36.92 1.10 5.33
N ILE A 4 36.43 1.18 6.57
CA ILE A 4 35.10 1.70 6.91
C ILE A 4 35.06 3.23 6.80
N SER A 5 36.13 3.90 7.20
CA SER A 5 36.29 5.36 7.09
C SER A 5 36.29 5.86 5.64
N ILE A 6 36.73 5.05 4.69
CA ILE A 6 36.80 5.41 3.26
C ILE A 6 35.40 5.38 2.63
N GLY A 7 34.56 4.41 2.97
CA GLY A 7 33.19 4.31 2.43
C GLY A 7 32.29 5.45 2.90
N ILE A 8 32.35 5.80 4.19
CA ILE A 8 31.60 6.94 4.76
C ILE A 8 32.19 8.26 4.22
N ALA A 9 33.48 8.39 4.06
CA ALA A 9 34.10 9.58 3.49
C ALA A 9 33.76 9.77 2.01
N LEU A 10 33.64 8.70 1.22
CA LEU A 10 33.21 8.78 -0.19
C LEU A 10 31.73 9.17 -0.32
N LEU A 11 30.86 8.67 0.56
CA LEU A 11 29.46 9.09 0.59
C LEU A 11 29.34 10.56 1.04
N LEU A 12 30.06 10.97 2.08
CA LEU A 12 30.08 12.36 2.54
C LEU A 12 30.73 13.29 1.51
N ALA A 13 31.75 12.83 0.77
CA ALA A 13 32.39 13.59 -0.30
C ALA A 13 31.46 13.75 -1.52
N ALA A 14 30.64 12.78 -1.85
CA ALA A 14 29.62 12.90 -2.89
C ALA A 14 28.57 13.98 -2.54
N PHE A 15 28.26 14.15 -1.25
CA PHE A 15 27.38 15.21 -0.76
C PHE A 15 28.07 16.56 -0.54
N SER A 16 29.39 16.57 -0.32
CA SER A 16 30.16 17.82 -0.10
C SER A 16 30.61 18.50 -1.39
N GLY A 17 30.54 17.84 -2.53
CA GLY A 17 30.81 18.41 -3.85
C GLY A 17 29.69 19.32 -4.39
N GLY A 18 28.48 19.23 -3.85
CA GLY A 18 27.42 20.22 -4.03
C GLY A 18 27.60 21.32 -2.98
N ARG A 19 27.73 22.56 -3.39
CA ARG A 19 27.74 23.74 -2.53
C ARG A 19 26.79 23.54 -1.35
N ALA A 20 27.30 23.65 -0.12
CA ALA A 20 26.50 23.96 1.06
C ALA A 20 25.97 25.40 0.91
N GLY A 21 25.27 25.68 -0.18
CA GLY A 21 24.45 26.83 -0.39
C GLY A 21 23.18 26.62 0.39
N ALA A 22 22.70 27.65 1.07
CA ALA A 22 21.38 27.75 1.66
C ALA A 22 20.37 27.00 0.79
N LEU A 23 19.44 26.25 1.44
CA LEU A 23 18.29 25.60 0.85
C LEU A 23 17.88 26.32 -0.45
N GLU A 24 18.40 25.88 -1.60
CA GLU A 24 17.92 26.37 -2.87
C GLU A 24 16.48 25.91 -2.93
N THR A 25 15.57 26.85 -2.83
CA THR A 25 14.17 26.63 -3.18
C THR A 25 14.17 26.27 -4.65
N TYR A 26 14.06 24.96 -4.94
CA TYR A 26 13.86 24.51 -6.30
C TYR A 26 12.51 25.06 -6.76
N TYR A 27 12.53 26.01 -7.68
CA TYR A 27 11.32 26.62 -8.25
C TYR A 27 10.37 25.57 -8.86
N ASP A 28 10.90 24.41 -9.19
CA ASP A 28 10.18 23.29 -9.80
C ASP A 28 9.84 22.16 -8.80
N ALA A 29 10.03 22.36 -7.49
CA ALA A 29 9.69 21.36 -6.49
C ALA A 29 8.19 21.06 -6.50
N GLY A 30 7.81 19.80 -6.63
CA GLY A 30 6.42 19.35 -6.69
C GLY A 30 5.80 19.38 -8.09
N THR A 31 6.55 19.74 -9.14
CA THR A 31 6.08 19.72 -10.52
C THR A 31 6.29 18.35 -11.22
N ASP A 32 6.94 17.41 -10.55
CA ASP A 32 7.10 16.06 -11.08
C ASP A 32 5.77 15.34 -11.24
N ALA A 33 5.64 14.63 -12.34
CA ALA A 33 4.49 13.79 -12.59
C ALA A 33 4.50 12.56 -11.67
N LEU A 34 3.31 12.10 -11.27
CA LEU A 34 3.13 10.85 -10.52
C LEU A 34 3.89 10.83 -9.17
N PRO A 35 3.75 11.83 -8.31
CA PRO A 35 4.61 12.01 -7.12
C PRO A 35 4.51 10.85 -6.11
N LEU A 36 3.35 10.20 -5.99
CA LEU A 36 3.15 9.08 -5.06
C LEU A 36 3.68 7.75 -5.57
N GLN A 37 4.03 7.63 -6.84
CA GLN A 37 4.73 6.45 -7.38
C GLN A 37 6.12 6.29 -6.75
N TYR A 38 6.69 7.39 -6.22
CA TYR A 38 8.02 7.44 -5.61
C TYR A 38 8.00 7.40 -4.08
N ALA A 39 6.82 7.46 -3.48
CA ALA A 39 6.65 7.53 -2.02
C ALA A 39 6.82 6.19 -1.30
N GLY A 40 7.53 5.24 -1.89
CA GLY A 40 7.86 3.94 -1.30
C GLY A 40 6.66 3.02 -1.05
N GLY A 41 6.68 1.82 -1.63
CA GLY A 41 5.55 0.90 -1.62
C GLY A 41 5.36 0.09 -0.33
N THR A 42 6.36 -0.05 0.56
CA THR A 42 6.30 -0.98 1.70
C THR A 42 6.37 -0.26 3.04
N ALA A 43 5.63 -0.77 4.05
CA ALA A 43 5.68 -0.23 5.42
C ALA A 43 7.08 -0.41 6.06
N ARG A 44 7.80 -1.50 5.73
CA ARG A 44 9.17 -1.71 6.18
C ARG A 44 10.09 -0.56 5.72
N ALA A 45 10.07 -0.24 4.43
CA ALA A 45 10.90 0.84 3.89
C ALA A 45 10.53 2.19 4.49
N THR A 46 9.23 2.51 4.56
CA THR A 46 8.73 3.76 5.15
C THR A 46 9.13 3.88 6.62
N GLY A 47 8.99 2.82 7.41
CA GLY A 47 9.37 2.81 8.84
C GLY A 47 10.87 3.02 9.08
N MET A 48 11.73 2.72 8.08
CA MET A 48 13.16 2.98 8.07
C MET A 48 13.54 4.32 7.42
N GLY A 49 12.62 5.30 7.38
CA GLY A 49 12.87 6.61 6.76
C GLY A 49 13.15 6.53 5.26
N SER A 50 12.74 5.45 4.58
CA SER A 50 13.07 5.16 3.18
C SER A 50 14.57 4.94 2.89
N ALA A 51 15.41 4.75 3.91
CA ALA A 51 16.84 4.52 3.79
C ALA A 51 17.17 3.07 3.41
N VAL A 52 16.63 2.59 2.27
CA VAL A 52 16.65 1.15 1.92
C VAL A 52 17.34 0.82 0.58
N VAL A 53 18.02 1.78 -0.03
CA VAL A 53 18.69 1.58 -1.34
C VAL A 53 19.74 0.46 -1.30
N ALA A 54 20.42 0.29 -0.16
CA ALA A 54 21.39 -0.79 0.08
C ALA A 54 20.82 -1.94 0.93
N VAL A 55 19.55 -1.87 1.38
CA VAL A 55 18.93 -2.90 2.20
C VAL A 55 18.04 -3.78 1.31
N PRO A 56 18.34 -5.08 1.12
CA PRO A 56 17.46 -5.97 0.38
C PRO A 56 16.07 -6.06 1.00
N GLN A 57 15.03 -5.94 0.17
CA GLN A 57 13.63 -5.89 0.60
C GLN A 57 12.81 -7.09 0.09
N GLY A 58 13.46 -8.20 -0.33
CA GLY A 58 12.76 -9.26 -1.03
C GLY A 58 12.16 -8.71 -2.35
N SER A 59 10.92 -9.06 -2.63
CA SER A 59 10.16 -8.56 -3.81
C SER A 59 10.01 -7.03 -3.82
N GLY A 60 9.96 -6.39 -2.65
CA GLY A 60 9.91 -4.93 -2.50
C GLY A 60 11.14 -4.20 -3.02
N SER A 61 12.27 -4.89 -3.25
CA SER A 61 13.47 -4.33 -3.89
C SER A 61 13.18 -3.75 -5.28
N LEU A 62 12.16 -4.27 -5.97
CA LEU A 62 11.68 -3.75 -7.26
C LEU A 62 11.41 -2.23 -7.23
N LEU A 63 10.93 -1.71 -6.10
CA LEU A 63 10.52 -0.31 -5.95
C LEU A 63 11.67 0.63 -5.58
N TRP A 64 12.80 0.09 -5.09
CA TRP A 64 13.90 0.89 -4.55
C TRP A 64 15.22 0.69 -5.29
N ASN A 65 15.68 -0.56 -5.35
CA ASN A 65 16.90 -0.96 -6.03
C ASN A 65 16.69 -2.37 -6.62
N PRO A 66 16.44 -2.50 -7.92
CA PRO A 66 16.15 -3.79 -8.53
C PRO A 66 17.30 -4.81 -8.39
N ALA A 67 18.54 -4.37 -8.13
CA ALA A 67 19.64 -5.30 -7.84
C ALA A 67 19.41 -6.12 -6.57
N GLY A 68 18.60 -5.65 -5.63
CA GLY A 68 18.23 -6.38 -4.42
C GLY A 68 17.39 -7.64 -4.70
N LEU A 69 16.72 -7.73 -5.86
CA LEU A 69 16.01 -8.93 -6.30
C LEU A 69 16.95 -10.14 -6.46
N ALA A 70 18.23 -9.90 -6.74
CA ALA A 70 19.25 -10.95 -6.80
C ALA A 70 19.37 -11.77 -5.50
N ARG A 71 18.92 -11.19 -4.37
CA ARG A 71 19.01 -11.81 -3.03
C ARG A 71 17.65 -12.35 -2.55
N MET A 72 16.68 -12.53 -3.44
CA MET A 72 15.40 -13.15 -3.09
C MET A 72 15.58 -14.64 -2.82
N GLU A 73 15.07 -15.10 -1.68
CA GLU A 73 15.19 -16.49 -1.23
C GLU A 73 13.87 -17.26 -1.37
N CYS A 74 12.76 -16.55 -1.24
CA CYS A 74 11.41 -17.12 -1.25
C CYS A 74 10.59 -16.53 -2.40
N THR A 75 9.58 -17.26 -2.86
CA THR A 75 8.47 -16.68 -3.62
C THR A 75 7.65 -15.81 -2.67
N GLU A 76 7.34 -14.60 -3.06
CA GLU A 76 6.65 -13.61 -2.23
C GLU A 76 5.44 -13.00 -2.93
N ILE A 77 4.35 -12.82 -2.17
CA ILE A 77 3.21 -11.96 -2.54
C ILE A 77 3.09 -10.90 -1.47
N GLY A 78 3.29 -9.63 -1.84
CA GLY A 78 3.15 -8.48 -0.97
C GLY A 78 1.91 -7.66 -1.33
N LEU A 79 1.12 -7.29 -0.33
CA LEU A 79 -0.02 -6.37 -0.45
C LEU A 79 0.24 -5.18 0.48
N HIS A 80 0.17 -3.98 -0.05
CA HIS A 80 0.54 -2.77 0.67
C HIS A 80 -0.54 -1.72 0.49
N HIS A 81 -0.99 -1.17 1.61
CA HIS A 81 -1.95 -0.07 1.69
C HIS A 81 -1.31 1.17 2.28
N TYR A 82 -1.52 2.32 1.67
CA TYR A 82 -1.12 3.62 2.18
C TYR A 82 -2.35 4.49 2.38
N SER A 83 -2.52 5.01 3.59
CA SER A 83 -3.48 6.05 3.93
C SER A 83 -2.72 7.36 4.09
N GLY A 84 -2.90 8.24 3.12
CA GLY A 84 -2.26 9.54 3.02
C GLY A 84 -3.09 10.66 3.62
N LEU A 85 -2.60 11.88 3.46
CA LEU A 85 -3.31 13.09 3.85
C LEU A 85 -4.51 13.31 2.92
N SER A 86 -5.55 13.99 3.44
CA SER A 86 -6.74 14.41 2.64
C SER A 86 -7.46 13.27 1.92
N GLY A 87 -7.41 12.05 2.46
CA GLY A 87 -8.09 10.90 1.87
C GLY A 87 -7.38 10.27 0.68
N ILE A 88 -6.14 10.65 0.39
CA ILE A 88 -5.33 9.99 -0.63
C ILE A 88 -5.04 8.56 -0.18
N ALA A 89 -5.29 7.60 -1.07
CA ALA A 89 -4.99 6.19 -0.82
C ALA A 89 -4.13 5.60 -1.94
N GLN A 90 -3.23 4.69 -1.57
CA GLN A 90 -2.41 3.95 -2.53
C GLN A 90 -2.46 2.46 -2.20
N GLU A 91 -2.72 1.64 -3.21
CA GLU A 91 -2.70 0.19 -3.14
C GLU A 91 -1.57 -0.36 -4.02
N THR A 92 -0.74 -1.21 -3.45
CA THR A 92 0.35 -1.83 -4.20
C THR A 92 0.32 -3.34 -3.98
N ALA A 93 0.32 -4.11 -5.05
CA ALA A 93 0.52 -5.55 -5.04
C ALA A 93 1.86 -5.87 -5.70
N ILE A 94 2.66 -6.73 -5.06
CA ILE A 94 3.96 -7.16 -5.58
C ILE A 94 4.00 -8.67 -5.57
N PHE A 95 4.44 -9.27 -6.66
CA PHE A 95 4.79 -10.68 -6.76
C PHE A 95 6.27 -10.81 -7.07
N GLY A 96 6.97 -11.71 -6.40
CA GLY A 96 8.38 -11.95 -6.66
C GLY A 96 8.74 -13.43 -6.53
N VAL A 97 9.71 -13.88 -7.32
CA VAL A 97 10.15 -15.28 -7.34
C VAL A 97 11.66 -15.35 -7.56
N PRO A 98 12.41 -16.17 -6.78
CA PRO A 98 13.78 -16.51 -7.09
C PRO A 98 13.82 -17.38 -8.35
N LEU A 99 14.77 -17.13 -9.24
CA LEU A 99 14.93 -17.86 -10.49
C LEU A 99 16.02 -18.93 -10.36
N GLY A 100 15.67 -20.17 -10.67
CA GLY A 100 16.54 -21.34 -10.51
C GLY A 100 16.68 -21.77 -9.04
N PRO A 101 17.51 -22.79 -8.77
CA PRO A 101 17.73 -23.27 -7.41
C PRO A 101 18.33 -22.16 -6.55
N VAL A 102 17.84 -22.04 -5.31
CA VAL A 102 18.41 -21.12 -4.33
C VAL A 102 19.80 -21.62 -3.95
N LYS A 103 20.79 -20.72 -3.88
CA LYS A 103 22.17 -21.03 -3.54
C LYS A 103 22.27 -21.57 -2.11
N ASP A 104 23.26 -22.44 -1.84
CA ASP A 104 23.45 -23.12 -0.54
C ASP A 104 23.59 -22.15 0.66
N ASP A 105 24.01 -20.91 0.41
CA ASP A 105 24.14 -19.86 1.43
C ASP A 105 22.84 -19.05 1.64
N CYS A 106 21.70 -19.47 1.03
CA CYS A 106 20.41 -18.78 1.05
C CYS A 106 20.52 -17.31 0.58
N LYS A 107 21.34 -17.02 -0.43
CA LYS A 107 21.54 -15.68 -0.97
C LYS A 107 20.94 -15.46 -2.35
N GLY A 108 19.79 -16.06 -2.59
CA GLY A 108 19.01 -15.86 -3.80
C GLY A 108 19.15 -16.98 -4.83
N GLY A 109 18.33 -16.91 -5.85
CA GLY A 109 18.29 -17.90 -6.94
C GLY A 109 19.54 -17.86 -7.82
N ALA A 110 19.90 -18.98 -8.43
CA ALA A 110 21.09 -19.11 -9.29
C ALA A 110 21.03 -18.15 -10.51
N LEU A 111 19.83 -17.84 -10.99
CA LEU A 111 19.56 -16.90 -12.09
C LEU A 111 19.02 -15.54 -11.60
N GLY A 112 19.17 -15.27 -10.28
CA GLY A 112 18.68 -14.06 -9.63
C GLY A 112 17.23 -14.15 -9.20
N GLY A 113 16.53 -13.02 -9.21
CA GLY A 113 15.11 -12.93 -8.86
C GLY A 113 14.35 -12.02 -9.82
N LEU A 114 13.10 -12.39 -10.06
CA LEU A 114 12.15 -11.64 -10.87
C LEU A 114 11.03 -11.11 -9.97
N ALA A 115 10.59 -9.87 -10.19
CA ALA A 115 9.42 -9.34 -9.50
C ALA A 115 8.57 -8.50 -10.44
N ALA A 116 7.25 -8.50 -10.19
CA ALA A 116 6.28 -7.64 -10.84
C ALA A 116 5.43 -6.92 -9.80
N SER A 117 5.01 -5.69 -10.10
CA SER A 117 4.13 -4.94 -9.22
C SER A 117 3.01 -4.26 -10.01
N LEU A 118 1.86 -4.10 -9.33
CA LEU A 118 0.76 -3.25 -9.74
C LEU A 118 0.53 -2.22 -8.63
N ASN A 119 0.36 -0.98 -9.01
CA ASN A 119 0.14 0.11 -8.08
C ASN A 119 -1.03 0.98 -8.56
N TYR A 120 -1.90 1.34 -7.63
CA TYR A 120 -3.05 2.20 -7.84
C TYR A 120 -3.04 3.32 -6.81
N VAL A 121 -3.24 4.56 -7.25
CA VAL A 121 -3.36 5.73 -6.39
C VAL A 121 -4.70 6.40 -6.67
N ASP A 122 -5.47 6.65 -5.61
CA ASP A 122 -6.66 7.47 -5.63
C ASP A 122 -6.39 8.77 -4.85
N TYR A 123 -6.49 9.89 -5.53
CA TYR A 123 -6.33 11.22 -4.92
C TYR A 123 -7.63 11.76 -4.32
N GLY A 124 -8.71 10.94 -4.31
CA GLY A 124 -10.02 11.32 -3.81
C GLY A 124 -10.86 12.10 -4.84
N THR A 125 -11.90 12.74 -4.33
CA THR A 125 -12.86 13.49 -5.14
C THR A 125 -12.63 14.98 -5.01
N PHE A 126 -12.54 15.67 -6.13
CA PHE A 126 -12.40 17.11 -6.22
C PHE A 126 -13.69 17.76 -6.67
N ASN A 127 -14.16 18.78 -5.94
CA ASN A 127 -15.33 19.57 -6.31
C ASN A 127 -14.91 20.63 -7.33
N GLY A 128 -15.30 20.42 -8.59
CA GLY A 128 -15.02 21.35 -9.68
C GLY A 128 -15.79 22.66 -9.51
N ARG A 129 -15.12 23.77 -9.84
CA ARG A 129 -15.74 25.11 -9.91
C ARG A 129 -15.24 25.82 -11.15
N ASP A 130 -16.09 26.64 -11.76
CA ASP A 130 -15.69 27.52 -12.84
C ASP A 130 -14.98 28.78 -12.32
N ILE A 131 -14.56 29.66 -13.22
CA ILE A 131 -13.87 30.91 -12.87
C ILE A 131 -14.73 31.88 -12.06
N THR A 132 -16.05 31.68 -12.02
CA THR A 132 -17.00 32.48 -11.25
C THR A 132 -17.32 31.83 -9.89
N GLY A 133 -16.75 30.65 -9.61
CA GLY A 133 -16.95 29.89 -8.38
C GLY A 133 -18.19 28.98 -8.40
N LEU A 134 -18.92 28.88 -9.51
CA LEU A 134 -20.07 27.98 -9.63
C LEU A 134 -19.61 26.53 -9.76
N PRO A 135 -20.33 25.59 -9.11
CA PRO A 135 -20.02 24.16 -9.20
C PRO A 135 -20.09 23.65 -10.65
N THR A 136 -19.06 22.94 -11.11
CA THR A 136 -18.99 22.29 -12.43
C THR A 136 -19.10 20.77 -12.36
N GLY A 137 -19.36 20.21 -11.16
CA GLY A 137 -19.39 18.79 -10.90
C GLY A 137 -18.15 18.30 -10.17
N ASN A 138 -18.12 17.01 -9.87
CA ASN A 138 -17.03 16.35 -9.18
C ASN A 138 -16.13 15.61 -10.17
N TYR A 139 -14.82 15.56 -9.90
CA TYR A 139 -13.88 14.79 -10.68
C TYR A 139 -12.93 14.01 -9.78
N HIS A 140 -12.31 12.99 -10.34
CA HIS A 140 -11.32 12.14 -9.67
C HIS A 140 -9.99 12.23 -10.40
N ALA A 141 -8.91 12.18 -9.64
CA ALA A 141 -7.57 11.95 -10.18
C ALA A 141 -7.09 10.58 -9.70
N ARG A 142 -6.53 9.79 -10.61
CA ARG A 142 -6.09 8.42 -10.34
C ARG A 142 -4.85 8.09 -11.15
N ASP A 143 -3.92 7.38 -10.49
CA ASP A 143 -2.73 6.87 -11.14
C ASP A 143 -2.70 5.35 -11.09
N TYR A 144 -2.24 4.76 -12.18
CA TYR A 144 -1.99 3.33 -12.31
C TYR A 144 -0.54 3.12 -12.71
N SER A 145 0.08 2.08 -12.17
CA SER A 145 1.43 1.73 -12.58
C SER A 145 1.61 0.23 -12.54
N ALA A 146 2.34 -0.28 -13.52
CA ALA A 146 2.81 -1.65 -13.57
C ALA A 146 4.32 -1.64 -13.72
N SER A 147 5.02 -2.51 -12.97
CA SER A 147 6.47 -2.63 -13.08
C SER A 147 6.89 -4.10 -13.16
N LEU A 148 7.96 -4.35 -13.89
CA LEU A 148 8.60 -5.66 -14.00
C LEU A 148 10.11 -5.45 -13.83
N GLY A 149 10.73 -6.21 -12.92
CA GLY A 149 12.16 -6.09 -12.67
C GLY A 149 12.83 -7.43 -12.46
N TRP A 150 14.10 -7.44 -12.77
CA TRP A 150 15.00 -8.58 -12.62
C TRP A 150 16.32 -8.12 -12.02
N GLY A 151 16.84 -8.91 -11.08
CA GLY A 151 18.13 -8.70 -10.46
C GLY A 151 18.94 -9.98 -10.39
N ILE A 152 20.24 -9.90 -10.65
CA ILE A 152 21.15 -11.04 -10.66
C ILE A 152 22.48 -10.70 -10.00
N GLU A 153 23.08 -11.66 -9.31
CA GLU A 153 24.47 -11.56 -8.87
C GLU A 153 25.41 -11.82 -10.05
N MET A 154 26.08 -10.76 -10.51
CA MET A 154 27.01 -10.80 -11.65
C MET A 154 28.40 -11.33 -11.28
N LEU A 155 28.86 -10.97 -10.07
CA LEU A 155 30.12 -11.43 -9.47
C LEU A 155 29.87 -11.66 -7.98
N PRO A 156 30.68 -12.48 -7.29
CA PRO A 156 30.51 -12.69 -5.85
C PRO A 156 30.42 -11.37 -5.08
N GLY A 157 29.25 -11.12 -4.48
CA GLY A 157 28.96 -9.90 -3.75
C GLY A 157 28.56 -8.68 -4.59
N LEU A 158 28.58 -8.76 -5.93
CA LEU A 158 28.14 -7.67 -6.82
C LEU A 158 26.88 -8.09 -7.59
N SER A 159 25.78 -7.44 -7.31
CA SER A 159 24.50 -7.66 -8.00
C SER A 159 24.15 -6.47 -8.87
N GLY A 160 23.54 -6.75 -10.02
CA GLY A 160 22.93 -5.77 -10.91
C GLY A 160 21.44 -6.04 -11.07
N GLY A 161 20.68 -5.00 -11.43
CA GLY A 161 19.26 -5.14 -11.67
C GLY A 161 18.70 -4.07 -12.57
N ILE A 162 17.61 -4.42 -13.24
CA ILE A 162 16.84 -3.54 -14.11
C ILE A 162 15.35 -3.66 -13.76
N ALA A 163 14.62 -2.55 -13.82
CA ALA A 163 13.16 -2.55 -13.78
C ALA A 163 12.60 -1.71 -14.91
N LEU A 164 11.51 -2.16 -15.51
CA LEU A 164 10.71 -1.43 -16.48
C LEU A 164 9.39 -1.02 -15.84
N LYS A 165 8.92 0.19 -16.11
CA LYS A 165 7.73 0.77 -15.53
C LYS A 165 6.83 1.34 -16.62
N GLY A 166 5.55 1.02 -16.55
CA GLY A 166 4.50 1.68 -17.32
C GLY A 166 3.55 2.38 -16.35
N ASN A 167 3.33 3.67 -16.56
CA ASN A 167 2.50 4.50 -15.70
C ASN A 167 1.41 5.16 -16.54
N GLN A 168 0.22 5.27 -15.97
CA GLN A 168 -0.91 6.00 -16.50
C GLN A 168 -1.49 6.90 -15.42
N SER A 169 -1.72 8.17 -15.74
CA SER A 169 -2.46 9.10 -14.89
C SER A 169 -3.74 9.52 -15.59
N LYS A 170 -4.85 9.38 -14.90
CA LYS A 170 -6.16 9.81 -15.36
C LYS A 170 -6.62 11.02 -14.57
N LEU A 171 -6.75 12.15 -15.27
CA LEU A 171 -7.21 13.42 -14.71
C LEU A 171 -8.35 13.97 -15.55
N LEU A 172 -9.54 14.06 -14.99
CA LEU A 172 -10.78 14.38 -15.72
C LEU A 172 -10.98 13.38 -16.88
N ASP A 173 -11.12 13.88 -18.09
CA ASP A 173 -11.30 13.09 -19.32
C ASP A 173 -9.98 12.86 -20.10
N LYS A 174 -8.83 13.18 -19.47
CA LYS A 174 -7.52 13.05 -20.11
C LYS A 174 -6.72 11.92 -19.51
N ASP A 175 -6.15 11.12 -20.39
CA ASP A 175 -5.21 10.07 -20.05
C ASP A 175 -3.78 10.51 -20.40
N TYR A 176 -2.91 10.36 -19.43
CA TYR A 176 -1.48 10.61 -19.56
C TYR A 176 -0.73 9.32 -19.31
N TYR A 177 0.42 9.15 -19.96
CA TYR A 177 1.25 7.97 -19.78
C TYR A 177 2.73 8.32 -19.70
N ALA A 178 3.48 7.46 -19.02
CA ALA A 178 4.94 7.52 -18.96
C ALA A 178 5.53 6.12 -18.84
N TYR A 179 6.52 5.83 -19.66
CA TYR A 179 7.32 4.61 -19.59
C TYR A 179 8.71 4.96 -19.10
N ALA A 180 9.22 4.21 -18.15
CA ALA A 180 10.51 4.46 -17.54
C ALA A 180 11.27 3.17 -17.24
N ALA A 181 12.57 3.30 -17.02
CA ALA A 181 13.42 2.22 -16.54
C ALA A 181 14.22 2.65 -15.31
N ASP A 182 14.51 1.68 -14.42
CA ASP A 182 15.47 1.84 -13.33
C ASP A 182 16.65 0.91 -13.55
N LEU A 183 17.84 1.38 -13.21
CA LEU A 183 19.08 0.58 -13.18
C LEU A 183 19.62 0.59 -11.76
N GLY A 184 19.94 -0.59 -11.23
CA GLY A 184 20.43 -0.73 -9.87
C GLY A 184 21.70 -1.57 -9.77
N VAL A 185 22.52 -1.24 -8.78
CA VAL A 185 23.71 -2.01 -8.38
C VAL A 185 23.68 -2.15 -6.86
N LEU A 186 24.06 -3.32 -6.37
CA LEU A 186 24.23 -3.64 -4.96
C LEU A 186 25.54 -4.37 -4.75
N LEU A 187 26.41 -3.85 -3.88
CA LEU A 187 27.72 -4.38 -3.59
C LEU A 187 27.85 -4.76 -2.11
N ALA A 188 28.09 -6.03 -1.83
CA ALA A 188 28.50 -6.50 -0.52
C ALA A 188 30.01 -6.24 -0.33
N VAL A 189 30.36 -5.15 0.35
CA VAL A 189 31.74 -4.79 0.63
C VAL A 189 32.35 -5.73 1.69
N SER A 190 31.50 -6.18 2.61
CA SER A 190 31.85 -7.14 3.67
C SER A 190 30.61 -7.91 4.11
N LYS A 191 30.76 -8.83 5.08
CA LYS A 191 29.62 -9.54 5.67
C LYS A 191 28.62 -8.62 6.38
N SER A 192 29.03 -7.40 6.72
CA SER A 192 28.25 -6.44 7.50
C SER A 192 28.01 -5.11 6.80
N LEU A 193 28.53 -4.89 5.59
CA LEU A 193 28.36 -3.62 4.87
C LEU A 193 27.98 -3.86 3.43
N ASP A 194 26.80 -3.36 3.07
CA ASP A 194 26.30 -3.27 1.71
C ASP A 194 26.30 -1.81 1.23
N LEU A 195 26.65 -1.59 -0.04
CA LEU A 195 26.48 -0.32 -0.73
C LEU A 195 25.52 -0.50 -1.90
N GLY A 196 24.61 0.46 -2.09
CA GLY A 196 23.64 0.46 -3.16
C GLY A 196 23.68 1.75 -3.97
N ILE A 197 23.49 1.63 -5.27
CA ILE A 197 23.29 2.74 -6.18
C ILE A 197 22.15 2.41 -7.14
N THR A 198 21.29 3.38 -7.39
CA THR A 198 20.20 3.24 -8.37
C THR A 198 20.08 4.54 -9.14
N TYR A 199 19.92 4.45 -10.45
CA TYR A 199 19.40 5.54 -11.26
C TYR A 199 17.96 5.20 -11.64
N SER A 200 17.02 5.98 -11.14
CA SER A 200 15.58 5.70 -11.26
C SER A 200 14.90 6.61 -12.27
N ASN A 201 13.84 6.09 -12.87
CA ASN A 201 12.94 6.81 -13.78
C ASN A 201 13.64 7.38 -15.03
N ILE A 202 14.53 6.60 -15.64
CA ILE A 202 15.05 6.88 -16.98
C ILE A 202 13.85 6.97 -17.90
N ASN A 203 13.56 8.16 -18.42
CA ASN A 203 12.40 8.36 -19.29
C ASN A 203 12.64 7.66 -20.64
N LEU A 204 11.75 6.73 -20.99
CA LEU A 204 11.74 6.03 -22.27
C LEU A 204 10.75 6.70 -23.25
N ASN A 205 9.57 7.08 -22.76
CA ASN A 205 8.55 7.83 -23.49
C ASN A 205 7.50 8.37 -22.52
N SER A 206 7.05 9.62 -22.70
CA SER A 206 6.07 10.26 -21.81
C SER A 206 5.31 11.37 -22.51
N ASN A 207 4.00 11.50 -22.20
CA ASN A 207 3.19 12.66 -22.55
C ASN A 207 2.71 13.45 -21.31
N ILE A 208 3.17 13.09 -20.12
CA ILE A 208 2.73 13.70 -18.82
C ILE A 208 3.72 14.76 -18.28
N GLY A 209 4.82 15.04 -18.98
CA GLY A 209 5.90 15.85 -18.46
C GLY A 209 7.03 15.02 -17.83
N GLY A 210 7.86 15.65 -16.99
CA GLY A 210 9.02 15.00 -16.37
C GLY A 210 8.65 14.05 -15.25
N LEU A 211 9.18 12.83 -15.31
CA LEU A 211 9.24 11.95 -14.14
C LEU A 211 10.41 12.38 -13.26
N ALA A 212 10.31 12.22 -11.95
CA ALA A 212 11.41 12.45 -11.00
C ALA A 212 12.57 11.48 -11.24
N ALA A 213 13.36 11.74 -12.27
CA ALA A 213 14.56 10.96 -12.57
C ALA A 213 15.71 11.37 -11.68
N GLY A 214 16.48 10.42 -11.18
CA GLY A 214 17.63 10.76 -10.34
C GLY A 214 18.38 9.59 -9.77
N TRP A 215 19.49 9.94 -9.10
CA TRP A 215 20.35 8.99 -8.40
C TRP A 215 19.84 8.74 -6.98
N ARG A 216 19.89 7.49 -6.57
CA ARG A 216 19.74 7.06 -5.18
C ARG A 216 21.01 6.32 -4.77
N LEU A 217 21.63 6.76 -3.71
CA LEU A 217 22.83 6.18 -3.13
C LEU A 217 22.48 5.66 -1.74
N GLY A 218 23.05 4.52 -1.34
CA GLY A 218 22.78 3.96 -0.02
C GLY A 218 23.93 3.17 0.55
N ALA A 219 23.97 3.10 1.88
CA ALA A 219 24.79 2.19 2.65
C ALA A 219 23.95 1.54 3.72
N ALA A 220 24.11 0.24 3.92
CA ALA A 220 23.46 -0.52 4.98
C ALA A 220 24.52 -1.26 5.79
N TRP A 221 24.48 -1.09 7.09
CA TRP A 221 25.42 -1.71 8.01
C TRP A 221 24.67 -2.61 8.99
N THR A 222 24.86 -3.92 8.86
CA THR A 222 24.38 -4.94 9.78
C THR A 222 25.43 -5.12 10.86
N LEU A 223 25.20 -4.52 12.05
CA LEU A 223 26.15 -4.53 13.17
C LEU A 223 26.26 -5.90 13.80
N ASP A 224 25.12 -6.52 14.04
CA ASP A 224 24.97 -7.93 14.35
C ASP A 224 23.73 -8.45 13.63
N ARG A 225 23.28 -9.67 13.91
CA ARG A 225 22.11 -10.25 13.24
C ARG A 225 20.79 -9.52 13.55
N HIS A 226 20.79 -8.68 14.61
CA HIS A 226 19.60 -8.02 15.14
C HIS A 226 19.48 -6.56 14.72
N LEU A 227 20.59 -5.87 14.42
CA LEU A 227 20.58 -4.43 14.21
C LEU A 227 21.12 -4.06 12.83
N VAL A 228 20.28 -3.40 12.04
CA VAL A 228 20.64 -2.78 10.76
C VAL A 228 20.59 -1.26 10.91
N LEU A 229 21.63 -0.58 10.51
CA LEU A 229 21.69 0.86 10.31
C LEU A 229 21.78 1.15 8.82
N ALA A 230 20.99 2.09 8.35
CA ALA A 230 20.96 2.45 6.93
C ALA A 230 21.03 3.96 6.74
N LEU A 231 21.73 4.34 5.67
CA LEU A 231 21.85 5.71 5.20
C LEU A 231 21.55 5.72 3.70
N SER A 232 20.72 6.63 3.25
CA SER A 232 20.48 6.83 1.81
C SER A 232 20.42 8.32 1.48
N GLY A 233 20.74 8.64 0.23
CA GLY A 233 20.58 9.98 -0.33
C GLY A 233 19.88 9.87 -1.69
N GLU A 234 18.97 10.80 -1.93
CA GLU A 234 18.28 10.96 -3.21
C GLU A 234 18.68 12.29 -3.83
N LEU A 235 19.14 12.24 -5.06
CA LEU A 235 19.50 13.39 -5.90
C LEU A 235 18.61 13.34 -7.14
N GLN A 236 17.51 14.07 -7.12
CA GLN A 236 16.53 14.09 -8.19
C GLN A 236 16.56 15.42 -8.95
N ASN A 237 16.26 15.39 -10.25
CA ASN A 237 16.44 16.55 -11.13
C ASN A 237 15.49 17.70 -10.77
N ASN A 238 14.22 17.43 -10.44
CA ASN A 238 13.19 18.45 -10.21
C ASN A 238 12.57 18.35 -8.82
N SER A 239 13.21 17.63 -7.91
CA SER A 239 12.73 17.43 -6.54
C SER A 239 13.78 17.79 -5.53
N MET A 240 13.36 18.03 -4.29
CA MET A 240 14.30 18.32 -3.20
C MET A 240 15.20 17.11 -2.95
N ASN A 241 16.51 17.36 -2.89
CA ASN A 241 17.48 16.37 -2.45
C ASN A 241 17.17 15.94 -1.01
N ARG A 242 17.18 14.64 -0.76
CA ARG A 242 16.81 14.06 0.54
C ARG A 242 17.98 13.26 1.11
N LEU A 243 18.18 13.37 2.41
CA LEU A 243 19.06 12.50 3.16
C LEU A 243 18.22 11.71 4.15
N GLN A 244 18.39 10.40 4.19
CA GLN A 244 17.53 9.47 4.88
C GLN A 244 18.35 8.58 5.81
N PHE A 245 17.94 8.47 7.06
CA PHE A 245 18.51 7.60 8.07
C PHE A 245 17.47 6.56 8.46
N GLY A 246 17.90 5.32 8.63
CA GLY A 246 17.02 4.22 9.05
C GLY A 246 17.70 3.27 10.00
N THR A 247 16.93 2.72 10.91
CA THR A 247 17.33 1.63 11.79
C THR A 247 16.24 0.58 11.87
N GLU A 248 16.66 -0.68 11.92
CA GLU A 248 15.79 -1.83 12.14
C GLU A 248 16.41 -2.71 13.22
N TYR A 249 15.66 -2.97 14.30
CA TYR A 249 16.05 -3.88 15.37
C TYR A 249 15.13 -5.08 15.41
N LEU A 250 15.70 -6.28 15.29
CA LEU A 250 14.99 -7.55 15.19
C LEU A 250 15.06 -8.30 16.52
N ILE A 251 13.91 -8.74 17.02
CA ILE A 251 13.75 -9.50 18.28
C ILE A 251 13.12 -10.84 17.95
N GLY A 252 13.72 -11.94 18.37
CA GLY A 252 13.19 -13.29 18.15
C GLY A 252 14.18 -14.23 17.48
N ASN A 253 13.68 -15.25 16.80
CA ASN A 253 14.51 -16.25 16.12
C ASN A 253 15.01 -15.75 14.76
N VAL A 254 15.98 -14.80 14.77
CA VAL A 254 16.51 -14.17 13.57
C VAL A 254 17.26 -15.19 12.67
N ASP A 255 17.95 -16.15 13.26
CA ASP A 255 18.67 -17.20 12.52
C ASP A 255 17.71 -18.14 11.79
N GLY A 256 16.60 -18.52 12.44
CA GLY A 256 15.54 -19.33 11.82
C GLY A 256 14.60 -18.52 10.94
N LYS A 257 14.70 -17.20 10.94
CA LYS A 257 13.79 -16.26 10.25
C LYS A 257 12.32 -16.47 10.62
N GLU A 258 12.06 -16.80 11.90
CA GLU A 258 10.75 -17.17 12.41
C GLU A 258 10.35 -16.34 13.63
N ASN A 259 9.09 -15.93 13.68
CA ASN A 259 8.51 -15.20 14.80
C ASN A 259 9.37 -14.00 15.25
N ILE A 260 9.68 -13.15 14.28
CA ILE A 260 10.54 -11.97 14.47
C ILE A 260 9.66 -10.74 14.66
N LEU A 261 9.86 -10.04 15.77
CA LEU A 261 9.37 -8.69 15.98
C LEU A 261 10.43 -7.69 15.46
N ALA A 262 10.05 -6.80 14.58
CA ALA A 262 10.91 -5.76 14.03
C ALA A 262 10.48 -4.38 14.52
N LEU A 263 11.37 -3.66 15.18
CA LEU A 263 11.20 -2.27 15.57
C LEU A 263 12.00 -1.40 14.60
N ARG A 264 11.37 -0.37 14.05
CA ARG A 264 11.99 0.51 13.05
C ARG A 264 11.81 1.97 13.42
N ALA A 265 12.84 2.73 13.18
CA ALA A 265 12.80 4.18 13.23
C ALA A 265 13.64 4.75 12.09
N GLY A 266 13.23 5.91 11.59
CA GLY A 266 13.96 6.61 10.55
C GLY A 266 13.77 8.11 10.64
N TYR A 267 14.62 8.82 9.92
CA TYR A 267 14.53 10.26 9.79
C TYR A 267 14.88 10.70 8.38
N GLN A 268 14.05 11.58 7.82
CA GLN A 268 14.23 12.16 6.47
C GLN A 268 14.52 13.65 6.61
N VAL A 269 15.71 14.06 6.19
CA VAL A 269 16.07 15.48 6.12
C VAL A 269 15.47 16.08 4.86
N ASN A 270 14.93 17.28 4.96
CA ASN A 270 14.24 18.00 3.87
C ASN A 270 12.99 17.30 3.32
N TYR A 271 12.27 16.56 4.18
CA TYR A 271 11.00 15.96 3.78
C TYR A 271 10.05 15.82 4.99
N PRO A 272 8.77 16.12 4.86
CA PRO A 272 8.13 16.73 3.67
C PRO A 272 8.54 18.20 3.45
N ASP A 273 8.49 19.05 4.44
CA ASP A 273 8.95 20.43 4.41
C ASP A 273 9.48 20.80 5.81
N PRO A 274 10.71 21.32 5.94
CA PRO A 274 11.27 21.69 7.24
C PRO A 274 10.50 22.83 7.94
N GLN A 275 9.65 23.58 7.26
CA GLN A 275 8.80 24.62 7.85
C GLN A 275 7.56 24.08 8.54
N LEU A 276 7.16 22.83 8.26
CA LEU A 276 6.09 22.17 8.97
C LEU A 276 6.55 21.85 10.41
N GLY A 277 5.77 22.27 11.39
CA GLY A 277 6.07 22.05 12.81
C GLY A 277 6.04 20.58 13.24
N GLY A 278 6.28 20.33 14.54
CA GLY A 278 6.12 19.01 15.14
C GLY A 278 7.25 18.01 14.83
N LEU A 279 6.90 16.72 14.75
CA LEU A 279 7.84 15.60 14.51
C LEU A 279 8.08 15.35 13.02
N ASN A 280 8.24 16.42 12.27
CA ASN A 280 8.45 16.35 10.83
C ASN A 280 9.73 15.59 10.47
N GLY A 281 9.66 14.74 9.44
CA GLY A 281 10.77 13.90 8.98
C GLY A 281 10.98 12.60 9.78
N LEU A 282 10.42 12.47 10.99
CA LEU A 282 10.48 11.23 11.77
C LEU A 282 9.60 10.16 11.11
N THR A 283 10.06 8.91 11.13
CA THR A 283 9.28 7.74 10.72
C THR A 283 9.39 6.66 11.77
N LEU A 284 8.31 5.95 12.02
CA LEU A 284 8.28 4.83 12.95
C LEU A 284 7.66 3.61 12.26
N GLY A 285 8.15 2.42 12.59
CA GLY A 285 7.66 1.17 12.02
C GLY A 285 7.67 0.02 13.01
N LEU A 286 6.70 -0.86 12.87
CA LEU A 286 6.57 -2.11 13.59
C LEU A 286 6.29 -3.23 12.61
N GLY A 287 6.94 -4.37 12.78
CA GLY A 287 6.70 -5.54 11.95
C GLY A 287 6.68 -6.82 12.78
N TYR A 288 5.91 -7.80 12.35
CA TYR A 288 5.95 -9.13 12.93
C TYR A 288 5.89 -10.21 11.85
N THR A 289 6.81 -11.17 11.93
CA THR A 289 6.84 -12.33 11.05
C THR A 289 6.24 -13.52 11.78
N PHE A 290 5.15 -14.09 11.23
CA PHE A 290 4.48 -15.27 11.75
C PHE A 290 5.09 -16.52 11.13
N GLY A 291 5.79 -17.31 11.92
CA GLY A 291 6.61 -18.41 11.39
C GLY A 291 7.57 -17.87 10.33
N ARG A 292 7.62 -18.54 9.17
CA ARG A 292 8.42 -18.12 7.99
C ARG A 292 7.55 -17.66 6.83
N ALA A 293 6.23 -17.86 6.94
CA ALA A 293 5.30 -17.78 5.82
C ALA A 293 4.62 -16.43 5.65
N MET A 294 4.52 -15.61 6.70
CA MET A 294 3.75 -14.37 6.66
C MET A 294 4.43 -13.27 7.48
N ALA A 295 4.47 -12.06 6.95
CA ALA A 295 4.90 -10.88 7.67
C ALA A 295 3.83 -9.79 7.59
N LEU A 296 3.56 -9.13 8.71
CA LEU A 296 2.72 -7.95 8.84
C LEU A 296 3.59 -6.79 9.29
N ASP A 297 3.57 -5.70 8.54
CA ASP A 297 4.31 -4.49 8.87
C ASP A 297 3.38 -3.28 8.88
N TYR A 298 3.65 -2.38 9.78
CA TYR A 298 2.99 -1.08 9.91
C TYR A 298 4.03 0.02 10.01
N SER A 299 3.75 1.18 9.42
CA SER A 299 4.54 2.38 9.63
C SER A 299 3.67 3.62 9.68
N MET A 300 4.17 4.63 10.40
CA MET A 300 3.57 5.95 10.48
C MET A 300 4.62 7.03 10.22
N VAL A 301 4.17 8.09 9.55
CA VAL A 301 4.99 9.26 9.22
C VAL A 301 4.22 10.52 9.61
N PRO A 302 4.60 11.19 10.69
CA PRO A 302 4.08 12.51 11.02
C PRO A 302 4.49 13.53 9.94
N VAL A 303 3.55 14.34 9.50
CA VAL A 303 3.73 15.38 8.47
C VAL A 303 3.45 16.77 9.10
N GLY A 304 3.96 16.97 10.31
CA GLY A 304 3.76 18.20 11.07
C GLY A 304 2.29 18.53 11.26
N ASP A 305 1.93 19.79 11.03
CA ASP A 305 0.57 20.32 11.19
C ASP A 305 -0.45 19.73 10.18
N LEU A 306 0.02 19.05 9.13
CA LEU A 306 -0.85 18.41 8.15
C LEU A 306 -1.40 17.06 8.63
N GLY A 307 -0.86 16.50 9.73
CA GLY A 307 -1.32 15.25 10.30
C GLY A 307 -0.32 14.11 10.17
N THR A 308 -0.82 12.88 10.07
CA THR A 308 0.02 11.67 10.03
C THR A 308 -0.45 10.75 8.91
N THR A 309 0.51 10.17 8.20
CA THR A 309 0.22 9.14 7.19
C THR A 309 0.54 7.76 7.72
N HIS A 310 -0.15 6.75 7.22
CA HIS A 310 -0.06 5.37 7.69
C HIS A 310 0.17 4.43 6.52
N ARG A 311 0.97 3.39 6.73
CA ARG A 311 1.19 2.34 5.74
C ARG A 311 1.12 0.97 6.40
N PHE A 312 0.42 0.06 5.73
CA PHE A 312 0.31 -1.35 6.12
C PHE A 312 0.89 -2.21 5.02
N SER A 313 1.53 -3.29 5.39
CA SER A 313 2.07 -4.28 4.45
C SER A 313 1.80 -5.67 4.96
N LEU A 314 1.27 -6.52 4.11
CA LEU A 314 1.09 -7.94 4.34
C LEU A 314 1.89 -8.70 3.29
N THR A 315 2.86 -9.51 3.71
CA THR A 315 3.71 -10.27 2.81
C THR A 315 3.58 -11.75 3.11
N PHE A 316 3.19 -12.53 2.11
CA PHE A 316 3.19 -13.99 2.15
C PHE A 316 4.45 -14.52 1.48
N LYS A 317 5.07 -15.52 2.09
CA LYS A 317 6.30 -16.17 1.61
C LYS A 317 6.06 -17.65 1.43
N PHE A 318 6.51 -18.16 0.29
CA PHE A 318 6.36 -19.57 -0.10
C PHE A 318 7.72 -20.11 -0.50
N ASP A 319 7.87 -21.43 -0.39
CA ASP A 319 9.06 -22.16 -0.84
C ASP A 319 10.38 -21.58 -0.28
N CYS A 320 10.34 -21.11 0.98
CA CYS A 320 11.53 -20.60 1.63
C CYS A 320 12.47 -21.76 1.98
N PRO A 321 13.75 -21.73 1.54
CA PRO A 321 14.70 -22.80 1.85
C PRO A 321 14.93 -22.89 3.36
N THR A 322 14.94 -24.12 3.88
CA THR A 322 15.34 -24.43 5.24
C THR A 322 16.80 -24.82 5.26
N LYS A 323 17.56 -24.36 6.25
CA LYS A 323 18.99 -24.63 6.36
C LYS A 323 19.31 -26.12 6.52
N ASP A 324 18.29 -26.92 6.86
CA ASP A 324 18.41 -28.36 7.19
C ASP A 324 17.81 -29.29 6.12
N GLU A 325 17.23 -28.77 5.03
CA GLU A 325 16.86 -29.63 3.91
C GLU A 325 18.08 -29.89 3.05
N PRO A 326 18.56 -31.16 2.96
CA PRO A 326 19.55 -31.52 1.96
C PRO A 326 18.95 -31.19 0.59
N VAL A 327 19.67 -30.42 -0.20
CA VAL A 327 19.33 -30.12 -1.60
C VAL A 327 18.85 -31.43 -2.25
N ALA A 328 17.57 -31.46 -2.64
CA ALA A 328 17.03 -32.62 -3.33
C ALA A 328 17.89 -32.89 -4.54
N ALA A 329 18.68 -33.92 -4.50
CA ALA A 329 19.50 -34.36 -5.62
C ALA A 329 18.59 -34.40 -6.85
N ALA A 330 19.04 -33.83 -7.95
CA ALA A 330 18.32 -33.85 -9.22
C ALA A 330 17.77 -35.26 -9.46
N PRO A 331 16.48 -35.42 -9.85
CA PRO A 331 15.86 -36.72 -9.93
C PRO A 331 16.72 -37.63 -10.80
N ALA A 332 17.35 -38.63 -10.18
CA ALA A 332 18.09 -39.65 -10.89
C ALA A 332 17.15 -40.26 -11.92
N GLN A 333 17.55 -40.26 -13.18
CA GLN A 333 16.79 -40.85 -14.27
C GLN A 333 16.43 -42.28 -13.86
N ARG A 334 15.15 -42.51 -13.61
CA ARG A 334 14.61 -43.80 -13.24
C ARG A 334 14.80 -44.72 -14.45
N VAL A 335 15.73 -45.64 -14.35
CA VAL A 335 15.81 -46.78 -15.26
C VAL A 335 14.52 -47.59 -15.06
N VAL A 336 13.69 -47.61 -16.07
CA VAL A 336 12.43 -48.34 -16.08
C VAL A 336 12.77 -49.82 -16.17
N GLY A 337 12.66 -50.55 -15.05
CA GLY A 337 12.59 -52.01 -15.03
C GLY A 337 11.14 -52.48 -15.23
N PRO A 338 10.91 -53.70 -15.70
CA PRO A 338 9.58 -54.12 -16.13
C PRO A 338 8.59 -54.23 -14.96
N ALA A 339 7.36 -53.83 -15.25
CA ALA A 339 6.24 -53.69 -14.32
C ALA A 339 5.83 -54.99 -13.63
N GLU A 340 5.75 -54.96 -12.31
CA GLU A 340 5.05 -55.95 -11.50
C GLU A 340 3.68 -55.38 -11.08
N ASN A 341 2.59 -56.02 -11.56
CA ASN A 341 1.21 -55.59 -11.32
C ASN A 341 0.78 -55.98 -9.88
N ALA A 342 0.66 -55.01 -8.99
CA ALA A 342 -0.09 -55.14 -7.74
C ALA A 342 -1.15 -54.01 -7.66
N PRO A 343 -2.42 -54.28 -7.27
CA PRO A 343 -3.47 -53.28 -7.21
C PRO A 343 -3.27 -52.39 -5.98
N ILE A 344 -3.08 -51.08 -6.22
CA ILE A 344 -3.00 -50.07 -5.18
C ILE A 344 -4.40 -49.81 -4.63
N ARG A 345 -4.66 -50.18 -3.39
CA ARG A 345 -5.82 -49.73 -2.62
C ARG A 345 -5.55 -48.34 -2.11
N VAL A 346 -6.18 -47.33 -2.72
CA VAL A 346 -6.19 -45.96 -2.23
C VAL A 346 -7.25 -45.85 -1.11
N PRO A 347 -6.90 -45.37 0.10
CA PRO A 347 -7.91 -45.10 1.13
C PRO A 347 -8.82 -43.95 0.65
N TYR A 348 -10.12 -44.18 0.63
CA TYR A 348 -11.13 -43.17 0.36
C TYR A 348 -11.14 -42.18 1.53
N VAL A 349 -10.66 -40.94 1.28
CA VAL A 349 -10.86 -39.81 2.17
C VAL A 349 -12.09 -39.03 1.66
N ALA A 350 -13.13 -39.02 2.48
CA ALA A 350 -14.35 -38.25 2.18
C ALA A 350 -14.02 -36.76 2.03
N PRO A 351 -14.54 -36.06 1.00
CA PRO A 351 -14.26 -34.63 0.81
C PRO A 351 -14.83 -33.82 1.97
N LYS A 352 -13.98 -32.95 2.56
CA LYS A 352 -14.39 -31.97 3.56
C LYS A 352 -15.46 -31.06 2.94
N PRO A 353 -16.58 -30.80 3.63
CA PRO A 353 -17.62 -29.92 3.07
C PRO A 353 -17.03 -28.56 2.75
N ALA A 354 -17.33 -28.06 1.55
CA ALA A 354 -16.89 -26.75 1.07
C ALA A 354 -17.38 -25.64 2.03
N PRO A 355 -16.57 -24.62 2.31
CA PRO A 355 -17.02 -23.47 3.09
C PRO A 355 -18.17 -22.78 2.36
N LYS A 356 -19.22 -22.38 3.13
CA LYS A 356 -20.33 -21.60 2.58
C LYS A 356 -19.78 -20.33 1.91
N PRO A 357 -20.19 -20.04 0.66
CA PRO A 357 -19.75 -18.83 -0.01
C PRO A 357 -20.17 -17.60 0.79
N ALA A 358 -19.28 -16.61 0.89
CA ALA A 358 -19.59 -15.31 1.49
C ALA A 358 -20.69 -14.60 0.68
N PRO A 359 -21.57 -13.82 1.32
CA PRO A 359 -22.59 -13.07 0.62
C PRO A 359 -21.96 -12.07 -0.37
N VAL A 360 -22.45 -12.06 -1.60
CA VAL A 360 -21.98 -11.13 -2.64
C VAL A 360 -22.77 -9.82 -2.51
N VAL A 361 -22.09 -8.70 -2.33
CA VAL A 361 -22.69 -7.36 -2.35
C VAL A 361 -22.95 -6.99 -3.82
N LEU A 362 -24.21 -6.82 -4.21
CA LEU A 362 -24.58 -6.42 -5.56
C LEU A 362 -24.47 -4.91 -5.76
N LYS A 363 -24.88 -4.12 -4.77
CA LYS A 363 -24.87 -2.65 -4.82
C LYS A 363 -24.96 -2.06 -3.41
N ALA A 364 -24.28 -0.94 -3.20
CA ALA A 364 -24.45 -0.08 -2.03
C ALA A 364 -24.88 1.30 -2.49
N ILE A 365 -25.90 1.87 -1.82
CA ILE A 365 -26.48 3.17 -2.13
C ILE A 365 -26.40 4.01 -0.88
N LEU A 366 -25.97 5.25 -1.04
CA LEU A 366 -25.88 6.23 0.03
C LEU A 366 -27.03 7.23 -0.11
N LEU A 367 -27.89 7.33 0.91
CA LEU A 367 -28.85 8.41 1.07
C LEU A 367 -28.25 9.44 2.01
N GLU A 368 -28.00 10.63 1.49
CA GLU A 368 -27.43 11.75 2.23
C GLU A 368 -28.49 12.52 3.05
N ASP A 369 -28.07 13.46 3.89
CA ASP A 369 -28.97 14.32 4.68
C ASP A 369 -30.00 15.09 3.84
N SER A 370 -29.66 15.42 2.59
CA SER A 370 -30.59 16.05 1.65
C SER A 370 -31.86 15.25 1.36
N HIS A 371 -31.85 13.95 1.66
CA HIS A 371 -32.97 13.02 1.45
C HIS A 371 -33.94 12.93 2.65
N PHE A 372 -33.61 13.61 3.76
CA PHE A 372 -34.48 13.75 4.95
C PHE A 372 -34.58 15.23 5.35
N ASP A 373 -35.67 15.62 5.97
CA ASP A 373 -35.75 16.93 6.60
C ASP A 373 -34.88 16.98 7.87
N PHE A 374 -34.40 18.19 8.21
CA PHE A 374 -33.62 18.38 9.43
C PHE A 374 -34.39 17.90 10.66
N ASP A 375 -33.72 17.09 11.48
CA ASP A 375 -34.26 16.53 12.70
C ASP A 375 -35.48 15.63 12.49
N LYS A 376 -35.76 15.18 11.25
CA LYS A 376 -36.85 14.28 10.90
C LYS A 376 -36.30 12.97 10.31
N SER A 377 -37.21 11.99 10.29
CA SER A 377 -37.01 10.68 9.68
C SER A 377 -37.94 10.45 8.46
N GLU A 378 -38.72 11.46 8.03
CA GLU A 378 -39.54 11.37 6.84
C GLU A 378 -38.69 11.48 5.58
N LEU A 379 -38.85 10.51 4.66
CA LEU A 379 -38.15 10.49 3.39
C LEU A 379 -38.71 11.56 2.46
N ARG A 380 -37.83 12.43 1.95
CA ARG A 380 -38.20 13.45 0.95
C ARG A 380 -38.38 12.82 -0.43
N PRO A 381 -39.09 13.49 -1.37
CA PRO A 381 -39.26 12.99 -2.73
C PRO A 381 -37.94 12.61 -3.43
N GLU A 382 -36.87 13.35 -3.17
CA GLU A 382 -35.54 13.10 -3.72
C GLU A 382 -34.96 11.78 -3.17
N GLY A 383 -35.18 11.48 -1.89
CA GLY A 383 -34.80 10.21 -1.27
C GLY A 383 -35.60 9.02 -1.81
N GLN A 384 -36.89 9.23 -2.04
CA GLN A 384 -37.75 8.21 -2.68
C GLN A 384 -37.27 7.93 -4.11
N ALA A 385 -36.98 8.95 -4.92
CA ALA A 385 -36.46 8.79 -6.27
C ALA A 385 -35.13 8.03 -6.31
N ALA A 386 -34.19 8.32 -5.36
CA ALA A 386 -32.93 7.60 -5.25
C ALA A 386 -33.10 6.12 -4.90
N LEU A 387 -34.11 5.77 -4.13
CA LEU A 387 -34.48 4.38 -3.83
C LEU A 387 -35.17 3.70 -5.02
N GLU A 388 -36.02 4.41 -5.75
CA GLU A 388 -36.80 3.88 -6.88
C GLU A 388 -35.91 3.37 -8.01
N GLU A 389 -34.82 4.08 -8.34
CA GLU A 389 -33.82 3.62 -9.31
C GLU A 389 -33.27 2.22 -9.02
N ASN A 390 -33.30 1.80 -7.76
CA ASN A 390 -32.69 0.55 -7.28
C ASN A 390 -33.72 -0.48 -6.85
N LEU A 391 -35.00 -0.08 -6.79
CA LEU A 391 -36.11 -0.96 -6.43
C LEU A 391 -36.27 -2.09 -7.46
N GLN A 392 -36.08 -1.78 -8.75
CA GLN A 392 -36.12 -2.76 -9.82
C GLN A 392 -35.06 -3.86 -9.63
N LEU A 393 -33.87 -3.52 -9.19
CA LEU A 393 -32.82 -4.51 -8.87
C LEU A 393 -33.26 -5.51 -7.80
N LEU A 394 -34.00 -5.06 -6.79
CA LEU A 394 -34.54 -5.92 -5.74
C LEU A 394 -35.71 -6.79 -6.23
N LYS A 395 -36.55 -6.24 -7.12
CA LYS A 395 -37.66 -6.96 -7.75
C LYS A 395 -37.16 -8.05 -8.69
N ASP A 396 -36.09 -7.77 -9.45
CA ASP A 396 -35.43 -8.71 -10.37
C ASP A 396 -34.66 -9.82 -9.66
N ASN A 397 -34.25 -9.59 -8.40
CA ASN A 397 -33.47 -10.53 -7.59
C ASN A 397 -34.25 -10.96 -6.33
N PRO A 398 -35.20 -11.90 -6.40
CA PRO A 398 -36.03 -12.30 -5.25
C PRO A 398 -35.26 -12.87 -4.05
N LYS A 399 -34.03 -13.36 -4.28
CA LYS A 399 -33.15 -13.91 -3.24
C LYS A 399 -32.23 -12.84 -2.61
N ALA A 400 -32.23 -11.61 -3.11
CA ALA A 400 -31.44 -10.54 -2.55
C ALA A 400 -32.02 -10.07 -1.22
N HIS A 401 -31.14 -9.80 -0.26
CA HIS A 401 -31.46 -9.20 1.03
C HIS A 401 -30.92 -7.78 1.08
N VAL A 402 -31.59 -6.93 1.83
CA VAL A 402 -31.25 -5.53 2.00
C VAL A 402 -30.84 -5.28 3.44
N ARG A 403 -29.74 -4.60 3.65
CA ARG A 403 -29.36 -4.02 4.94
C ARG A 403 -29.43 -2.50 4.85
N VAL A 404 -30.22 -1.89 5.72
CA VAL A 404 -30.39 -0.43 5.83
C VAL A 404 -29.75 0.02 7.14
N ALA A 405 -28.68 0.83 7.05
CA ALA A 405 -27.92 1.32 8.20
C ALA A 405 -28.04 2.85 8.31
N GLY A 406 -28.62 3.35 9.38
CA GLY A 406 -28.77 4.78 9.65
C GLY A 406 -27.63 5.35 10.48
N TYR A 407 -27.24 6.59 10.18
CA TYR A 407 -26.18 7.33 10.88
C TYR A 407 -26.60 8.78 11.12
N THR A 408 -26.00 9.43 12.11
CA THR A 408 -26.21 10.84 12.43
C THR A 408 -24.89 11.59 12.56
N SER A 409 -24.97 12.92 12.59
CA SER A 409 -23.84 13.76 13.04
C SER A 409 -23.58 13.58 14.54
N MET A 410 -22.47 14.13 15.00
CA MET A 410 -22.13 14.14 16.44
C MET A 410 -22.94 15.16 17.26
N MET A 411 -23.89 15.86 16.65
CA MET A 411 -24.74 16.83 17.31
C MET A 411 -25.86 16.14 18.08
N GLY A 412 -26.04 16.46 19.37
CA GLY A 412 -27.03 15.86 20.25
C GLY A 412 -26.46 14.83 21.21
N THR A 413 -27.34 14.17 21.98
CA THR A 413 -26.92 13.10 22.87
C THR A 413 -26.77 11.77 22.12
N ALA A 414 -25.98 10.83 22.66
CA ALA A 414 -25.80 9.52 22.07
C ALA A 414 -27.13 8.77 21.93
N GLU A 415 -27.99 8.83 22.95
CA GLU A 415 -29.32 8.18 22.95
C GLU A 415 -30.24 8.80 21.90
N TYR A 416 -30.23 10.12 21.77
CA TYR A 416 -31.00 10.82 20.74
C TYR A 416 -30.57 10.43 19.33
N ASN A 417 -29.26 10.44 19.09
CA ASN A 417 -28.67 10.08 17.81
C ASN A 417 -28.93 8.60 17.43
N GLN A 418 -28.86 7.72 18.42
CA GLN A 418 -29.22 6.32 18.23
C GLN A 418 -30.67 6.18 17.75
N ALA A 419 -31.61 6.78 18.49
CA ALA A 419 -33.03 6.74 18.14
C ALA A 419 -33.35 7.42 16.80
N LEU A 420 -32.67 8.51 16.45
CA LEU A 420 -32.87 9.18 15.14
C LEU A 420 -32.37 8.32 13.98
N SER A 421 -31.20 7.69 14.14
CA SER A 421 -30.63 6.81 13.12
C SER A 421 -31.49 5.55 12.88
N GLU A 422 -32.07 4.98 13.93
CA GLU A 422 -33.03 3.87 13.84
C GLU A 422 -34.30 4.28 13.09
N ARG A 423 -34.94 5.38 13.49
CA ARG A 423 -36.12 5.90 12.79
C ARG A 423 -35.88 6.20 11.30
N ARG A 424 -34.70 6.69 10.92
CA ARG A 424 -34.36 6.92 9.51
C ARG A 424 -34.21 5.60 8.75
N ALA A 425 -33.58 4.60 9.34
CA ALA A 425 -33.49 3.27 8.74
C ALA A 425 -34.87 2.61 8.59
N GLU A 426 -35.74 2.74 9.59
CA GLU A 426 -37.11 2.24 9.57
C GLU A 426 -37.97 2.95 8.52
N ALA A 427 -37.79 4.25 8.29
CA ALA A 427 -38.48 4.99 7.24
C ALA A 427 -38.16 4.47 5.83
N VAL A 428 -36.88 4.11 5.60
CA VAL A 428 -36.47 3.46 4.35
C VAL A 428 -37.06 2.06 4.24
N GLU A 429 -37.10 1.27 5.31
CA GLU A 429 -37.77 -0.04 5.31
C GLU A 429 -39.23 0.10 4.97
N ALA A 430 -39.97 1.02 5.64
CA ALA A 430 -41.35 1.25 5.40
C ALA A 430 -41.65 1.61 3.92
N TYR A 431 -40.80 2.45 3.32
CA TYR A 431 -40.91 2.77 1.89
C TYR A 431 -40.70 1.53 1.01
N LEU A 432 -39.66 0.72 1.26
CA LEU A 432 -39.43 -0.49 0.47
C LEU A 432 -40.53 -1.53 0.60
N VAL A 433 -41.12 -1.64 1.80
CA VAL A 433 -42.28 -2.53 2.03
C VAL A 433 -43.50 -2.03 1.27
N SER A 434 -43.78 -0.71 1.26
CA SER A 434 -44.87 -0.13 0.49
C SER A 434 -44.74 -0.35 -1.02
N GLU A 435 -43.49 -0.45 -1.50
CA GLU A 435 -43.14 -0.76 -2.90
C GLU A 435 -43.10 -2.26 -3.21
N GLY A 436 -43.51 -3.11 -2.26
CA GLY A 436 -43.70 -4.54 -2.46
C GLY A 436 -42.52 -5.44 -2.16
N ILE A 437 -41.48 -4.93 -1.48
CA ILE A 437 -40.37 -5.77 -0.98
C ILE A 437 -40.78 -6.43 0.32
N ALA A 438 -40.67 -7.77 0.41
CA ALA A 438 -41.07 -8.52 1.59
C ALA A 438 -40.23 -8.12 2.83
N PRO A 439 -40.85 -7.86 4.01
CA PRO A 439 -40.14 -7.43 5.22
C PRO A 439 -39.00 -8.38 5.64
N GLY A 440 -39.15 -9.69 5.47
CA GLY A 440 -38.15 -10.68 5.79
C GLY A 440 -36.86 -10.61 4.93
N ARG A 441 -36.86 -9.76 3.90
CA ARG A 441 -35.68 -9.49 3.06
C ARG A 441 -34.92 -8.21 3.50
N ILE A 442 -35.47 -7.44 4.44
CA ILE A 442 -34.94 -6.16 4.88
C ILE A 442 -34.43 -6.33 6.31
N SER A 443 -33.32 -5.74 6.62
CA SER A 443 -32.77 -5.63 7.97
C SER A 443 -32.32 -4.19 8.22
N THR A 444 -32.79 -3.60 9.31
CA THR A 444 -32.47 -2.22 9.71
C THR A 444 -31.53 -2.21 10.90
N ILE A 445 -30.67 -1.19 10.97
CA ILE A 445 -29.81 -0.93 12.12
C ILE A 445 -29.51 0.57 12.21
N GLY A 446 -29.60 1.14 13.40
CA GLY A 446 -29.10 2.48 13.71
C GLY A 446 -27.71 2.41 14.33
N TYR A 447 -26.83 3.27 13.89
CA TYR A 447 -25.49 3.42 14.46
C TYR A 447 -25.29 4.75 15.22
N GLY A 448 -26.29 5.63 15.21
CA GLY A 448 -26.15 6.97 15.79
C GLY A 448 -24.93 7.69 15.20
N ALA A 449 -24.11 8.28 16.06
CA ALA A 449 -22.88 8.97 15.70
C ALA A 449 -21.61 8.11 15.91
N THR A 450 -21.72 6.80 16.11
CA THR A 450 -20.60 5.93 16.50
C THR A 450 -19.66 5.56 15.35
N ASP A 451 -20.11 5.69 14.11
CA ASP A 451 -19.32 5.37 12.91
C ASP A 451 -19.40 6.53 11.89
N PRO A 452 -18.71 7.66 12.16
CA PRO A 452 -18.76 8.83 11.30
C PRO A 452 -18.02 8.60 9.98
N ALA A 453 -18.61 9.05 8.86
CA ALA A 453 -17.95 9.06 7.55
C ALA A 453 -16.83 10.08 7.49
N THR A 454 -16.95 11.17 8.26
CA THR A 454 -15.99 12.27 8.29
C THR A 454 -15.87 12.82 9.70
N TYR A 455 -14.66 13.18 10.11
CA TYR A 455 -14.41 13.79 11.42
C TYR A 455 -15.06 15.17 11.55
N GLU A 456 -15.89 15.39 12.57
CA GLU A 456 -16.51 16.66 12.89
C GLU A 456 -15.63 17.45 13.89
N ALA A 457 -14.84 18.39 13.38
CA ALA A 457 -13.94 19.22 14.20
C ALA A 457 -14.68 20.15 15.18
N LYS A 458 -15.94 20.47 14.91
CA LYS A 458 -16.83 21.28 15.75
C LYS A 458 -18.19 20.61 15.86
N PRO A 459 -18.36 19.61 16.73
CA PRO A 459 -19.68 19.03 17.02
C PRO A 459 -20.61 20.11 17.52
N GLY A 460 -21.80 20.23 16.94
CA GLY A 460 -22.77 21.27 17.25
C GLY A 460 -22.95 22.34 16.19
N THR A 461 -22.21 22.25 15.06
CA THR A 461 -22.41 23.15 13.92
C THR A 461 -23.08 22.37 12.76
N TYR A 462 -24.39 22.50 12.66
CA TYR A 462 -25.26 21.76 11.74
C TYR A 462 -24.87 21.83 10.25
N ASN A 463 -24.38 22.95 9.79
CA ASN A 463 -24.14 23.21 8.36
C ASN A 463 -22.74 22.88 7.87
N THR A 464 -21.92 22.15 8.63
CA THR A 464 -20.62 21.71 8.15
C THR A 464 -20.77 20.57 7.14
N ALA A 465 -19.88 20.53 6.14
CA ALA A 465 -19.83 19.41 5.20
C ALA A 465 -19.66 18.06 5.90
N ALA A 466 -18.88 18.02 7.00
CA ALA A 466 -18.68 16.84 7.81
C ALA A 466 -19.96 16.36 8.50
N ALA A 467 -20.73 17.28 9.12
CA ALA A 467 -22.00 16.94 9.75
C ALA A 467 -23.00 16.37 8.73
N LYS A 468 -23.08 16.98 7.53
CA LYS A 468 -23.94 16.50 6.43
C LYS A 468 -23.53 15.13 5.91
N SER A 469 -22.26 14.86 5.74
CA SER A 469 -21.75 13.54 5.32
C SER A 469 -22.00 12.45 6.36
N ASN A 470 -22.05 12.80 7.64
CA ASN A 470 -22.33 11.87 8.71
C ASN A 470 -23.85 11.56 8.86
N MET A 471 -24.72 12.50 8.52
CA MET A 471 -26.16 12.31 8.48
C MET A 471 -26.57 11.54 7.20
N ARG A 472 -26.43 10.23 7.22
CA ARG A 472 -26.65 9.37 6.05
C ARG A 472 -27.43 8.10 6.40
N VAL A 473 -28.04 7.48 5.39
CA VAL A 473 -28.52 6.11 5.45
C VAL A 473 -27.84 5.30 4.35
N LEU A 474 -27.18 4.23 4.73
CA LEU A 474 -26.52 3.32 3.81
C LEU A 474 -27.43 2.12 3.53
N PHE A 475 -27.75 1.94 2.28
CA PHE A 475 -28.59 0.87 1.75
C PHE A 475 -27.73 -0.13 0.99
N THR A 476 -27.60 -1.36 1.47
CA THR A 476 -26.73 -2.38 0.89
C THR A 476 -27.53 -3.60 0.45
N VAL A 477 -27.44 -3.95 -0.82
CA VAL A 477 -28.07 -5.14 -1.40
C VAL A 477 -27.06 -6.28 -1.45
N THR A 478 -27.44 -7.42 -0.86
CA THR A 478 -26.60 -8.63 -0.82
C THR A 478 -27.36 -9.84 -1.33
N VAL A 479 -26.68 -10.75 -2.01
CA VAL A 479 -27.20 -12.10 -2.34
C VAL A 479 -26.43 -13.11 -1.51
N LYS A 480 -27.18 -13.97 -0.80
CA LYS A 480 -26.61 -15.08 -0.02
C LYS A 480 -26.53 -16.35 -0.85
#